data_2c37360ee8dee5f43a5bc4252e143713
#
_entry.id   2c37360ee8dee5f43a5bc4252e143713
#
_cell.length_a   1.000
_cell.length_b   1.000
_cell.length_c   1.000
_cell.angle_alpha   90.00
_cell.angle_beta   90.00
_cell.angle_gamma   90.00
#
_symmetry.space_group_name_H-M   'P 1'
#
loop_
_entity.id
_entity.type
_entity.pdbx_description
1 polymer ?
#
loop_
_entity_poly.entity_id
_entity_poly.type
_entity_poly.pdbx_seq_one_letter_code
_entity_poly.pdbx_strand_id
1 'polypeptide(L)'
;CRKDYGKQSTGAENVVVHYCDESDIPSGARKIGIREWIQYSIQHQVVKHVFKLVRLVDTQGNISNYYQPTDKNDTRRPFENVLEGYPVDFELMARILVDKYQYGLSLERVVDRLKDAGARFNTSTVLAWIKRHMKELCKLEEPFRQLLLTPGSMLFSDETTEQVRVYNQQKGKYEYRKQYIWGIKNPDRKIAYYLYDNGSRSMKGAQKFFAGFRGSVTTDGYNVYKMFEREDSSITRYGCMAHVR
;
A
#
# COMPACT_ATOMS: atom_id res chain seq x y z
N CYS A 1 -28.14 16.46 -37.57
CA CYS A 1 -26.88 15.66 -37.53
C CYS A 1 -26.38 15.62 -36.11
N ARG A 2 -26.66 14.54 -35.34
CA ARG A 2 -26.01 14.30 -34.04
C ARG A 2 -24.65 13.72 -34.32
N LYS A 3 -23.59 14.41 -33.87
CA LYS A 3 -22.23 13.87 -33.88
C LYS A 3 -22.21 12.59 -33.03
N ASP A 4 -21.83 11.50 -33.65
CA ASP A 4 -21.41 10.29 -32.97
C ASP A 4 -20.21 10.67 -32.11
N TYR A 5 -20.41 10.79 -30.82
CA TYR A 5 -19.31 10.80 -29.88
C TYR A 5 -18.77 9.37 -29.89
N GLY A 6 -17.60 9.24 -30.52
CA GLY A 6 -16.91 7.95 -30.64
C GLY A 6 -16.90 7.24 -29.30
N LYS A 7 -17.08 5.94 -29.34
CA LYS A 7 -16.95 5.02 -28.22
C LYS A 7 -15.61 5.29 -27.52
N GLN A 8 -15.62 6.17 -26.53
CA GLN A 8 -14.55 6.16 -25.55
C GLN A 8 -14.65 4.80 -24.86
N SER A 9 -13.62 3.99 -25.02
CA SER A 9 -13.47 2.80 -24.20
C SER A 9 -13.50 3.27 -22.76
N THR A 10 -14.62 3.07 -22.09
CA THR A 10 -14.71 3.28 -20.67
C THR A 10 -13.78 2.24 -20.06
N GLY A 11 -12.80 2.63 -19.29
CA GLY A 11 -11.89 1.72 -18.59
C GLY A 11 -12.55 0.87 -17.49
N ALA A 12 -13.87 0.66 -17.55
CA ALA A 12 -14.61 -0.23 -16.67
C ALA A 12 -14.58 -1.64 -17.28
N GLU A 13 -13.82 -2.53 -16.64
CA GLU A 13 -13.72 -3.94 -17.07
C GLU A 13 -14.99 -4.75 -16.78
N ASN A 14 -15.81 -4.32 -15.82
CA ASN A 14 -17.05 -4.99 -15.43
C ASN A 14 -18.23 -4.34 -16.14
N VAL A 15 -18.80 -5.06 -17.11
CA VAL A 15 -20.00 -4.63 -17.85
C VAL A 15 -21.14 -5.59 -17.52
N VAL A 16 -22.19 -5.05 -16.92
CA VAL A 16 -23.44 -5.78 -16.73
C VAL A 16 -24.41 -5.32 -17.82
N VAL A 17 -24.84 -6.24 -18.67
CA VAL A 17 -25.79 -5.96 -19.73
C VAL A 17 -27.17 -6.40 -19.26
N HIS A 18 -28.09 -5.44 -19.19
CA HIS A 18 -29.49 -5.71 -18.90
C HIS A 18 -30.27 -5.79 -20.21
N TYR A 19 -30.91 -6.89 -20.43
CA TYR A 19 -31.77 -7.11 -21.62
C TYR A 19 -33.21 -6.82 -21.25
N CYS A 20 -33.94 -6.21 -22.18
CA CYS A 20 -35.39 -6.06 -22.05
C CYS A 20 -36.08 -7.39 -22.34
N ASP A 21 -37.03 -7.78 -21.53
CA ASP A 21 -37.90 -8.90 -21.83
C ASP A 21 -38.90 -8.45 -22.91
N GLU A 22 -38.81 -9.05 -24.09
CA GLU A 22 -39.67 -8.73 -25.24
C GLU A 22 -41.09 -9.27 -25.08
N SER A 23 -41.36 -10.12 -24.08
CA SER A 23 -42.72 -10.64 -23.80
C SER A 23 -43.67 -9.54 -23.30
N ASP A 24 -43.13 -8.46 -22.73
CA ASP A 24 -43.89 -7.34 -22.18
C ASP A 24 -44.16 -6.20 -23.18
N ILE A 25 -43.80 -6.37 -24.44
CA ILE A 25 -44.09 -5.38 -25.48
C ILE A 25 -45.61 -5.26 -25.66
N PRO A 26 -46.20 -4.04 -25.50
CA PRO A 26 -47.63 -3.83 -25.61
C PRO A 26 -48.18 -4.36 -26.99
N SER A 27 -49.30 -5.04 -26.96
CA SER A 27 -49.97 -5.53 -28.15
C SER A 27 -50.29 -4.37 -29.10
N GLY A 28 -49.87 -4.52 -30.40
CA GLY A 28 -49.97 -3.49 -31.39
C GLY A 28 -48.75 -2.59 -31.58
N ALA A 29 -47.76 -2.66 -30.70
CA ALA A 29 -46.47 -2.01 -30.90
C ALA A 29 -45.52 -2.84 -31.77
N ARG A 30 -44.74 -2.17 -32.62
CA ARG A 30 -43.74 -2.80 -33.49
C ARG A 30 -42.33 -2.35 -33.06
N LYS A 31 -41.45 -3.31 -32.85
CA LYS A 31 -40.02 -3.03 -32.57
C LYS A 31 -39.37 -2.36 -33.81
N ILE A 32 -38.81 -1.18 -33.62
CA ILE A 32 -38.11 -0.39 -34.64
C ILE A 32 -36.60 -0.31 -34.43
N GLY A 33 -36.07 -0.84 -33.30
CA GLY A 33 -34.65 -0.86 -32.99
C GLY A 33 -34.38 -1.06 -31.52
N ILE A 34 -33.10 -1.03 -31.18
CA ILE A 34 -32.58 -1.09 -29.80
C ILE A 34 -31.89 0.24 -29.51
N ARG A 35 -32.17 0.82 -28.34
CA ARG A 35 -31.48 1.97 -27.83
C ARG A 35 -30.72 1.55 -26.59
N GLU A 36 -29.42 1.78 -26.57
CA GLU A 36 -28.62 1.56 -25.39
C GLU A 36 -28.71 2.78 -24.44
N TRP A 37 -28.92 2.49 -23.18
CA TRP A 37 -28.79 3.46 -22.09
C TRP A 37 -27.64 3.01 -21.22
N ILE A 38 -26.62 3.86 -21.02
CA ILE A 38 -25.44 3.54 -20.24
C ILE A 38 -25.52 4.27 -18.92
N GLN A 39 -25.39 3.54 -17.82
CA GLN A 39 -25.29 4.05 -16.47
C GLN A 39 -24.03 3.49 -15.84
N TYR A 40 -23.24 4.36 -15.22
CA TYR A 40 -22.06 3.93 -14.46
C TYR A 40 -22.41 3.86 -12.99
N SER A 41 -22.01 2.78 -12.35
CA SER A 41 -22.10 2.60 -10.91
C SER A 41 -20.77 2.10 -10.36
N ILE A 42 -20.46 2.40 -9.11
CA ILE A 42 -19.31 1.86 -8.40
C ILE A 42 -19.85 0.85 -7.40
N GLN A 43 -19.44 -0.42 -7.57
CA GLN A 43 -19.73 -1.48 -6.60
C GLN A 43 -18.41 -1.87 -5.95
N HIS A 44 -18.23 -1.42 -4.70
CA HIS A 44 -17.13 -1.86 -3.86
C HIS A 44 -17.71 -2.74 -2.76
N GLN A 45 -17.64 -4.04 -2.94
CA GLN A 45 -18.08 -5.01 -1.93
C GLN A 45 -16.90 -5.83 -1.45
N VAL A 46 -16.81 -6.01 -0.13
CA VAL A 46 -15.94 -7.02 0.46
C VAL A 46 -16.71 -8.34 0.48
N VAL A 47 -16.18 -9.35 -0.16
CA VAL A 47 -16.80 -10.68 -0.23
C VAL A 47 -16.16 -11.60 0.79
N LYS A 48 -17.00 -12.26 1.60
CA LYS A 48 -16.56 -13.32 2.50
C LYS A 48 -16.61 -14.65 1.77
N HIS A 49 -15.46 -15.21 1.44
CA HIS A 49 -15.36 -16.55 0.90
C HIS A 49 -15.31 -17.57 2.05
N VAL A 50 -16.17 -18.58 1.99
CA VAL A 50 -16.22 -19.64 2.98
C VAL A 50 -15.91 -20.96 2.27
N PHE A 51 -14.73 -21.51 2.54
CA PHE A 51 -14.32 -22.80 2.02
C PHE A 51 -14.70 -23.90 3.00
N LYS A 52 -15.47 -24.89 2.55
CA LYS A 52 -15.80 -26.07 3.32
C LYS A 52 -14.82 -27.18 2.96
N LEU A 53 -13.89 -27.45 3.85
CA LEU A 53 -12.85 -28.46 3.66
C LEU A 53 -13.30 -29.81 4.22
N VAL A 54 -12.94 -30.88 3.53
CA VAL A 54 -13.11 -32.24 4.02
C VAL A 54 -11.90 -32.60 4.87
N ARG A 55 -12.15 -33.03 6.10
CA ARG A 55 -11.09 -33.57 6.97
C ARG A 55 -10.90 -35.04 6.66
N LEU A 56 -9.67 -35.40 6.35
CA LEU A 56 -9.27 -36.78 6.05
C LEU A 56 -8.33 -37.29 7.14
N VAL A 57 -8.42 -38.57 7.44
CA VAL A 57 -7.48 -39.30 8.29
C VAL A 57 -6.84 -40.41 7.44
N ASP A 58 -5.53 -40.50 7.45
CA ASP A 58 -4.83 -41.58 6.77
C ASP A 58 -4.74 -42.86 7.59
N THR A 59 -4.16 -43.90 7.01
CA THR A 59 -3.96 -45.20 7.67
C THR A 59 -3.00 -45.17 8.85
N GLN A 60 -2.24 -44.07 8.99
CA GLN A 60 -1.28 -43.84 10.08
C GLN A 60 -1.88 -42.94 11.17
N GLY A 61 -3.12 -42.48 10.99
CA GLY A 61 -3.82 -41.60 11.95
C GLY A 61 -3.53 -40.10 11.76
N ASN A 62 -2.81 -39.70 10.71
CA ASN A 62 -2.55 -38.27 10.43
C ASN A 62 -3.79 -37.61 9.85
N ILE A 63 -4.09 -36.41 10.34
CA ILE A 63 -5.24 -35.63 9.89
C ILE A 63 -4.78 -34.59 8.86
N SER A 64 -5.47 -34.55 7.73
CA SER A 64 -5.29 -33.55 6.69
C SER A 64 -6.61 -32.88 6.30
N ASN A 65 -6.52 -31.70 5.70
CA ASN A 65 -7.68 -31.01 5.12
C ASN A 65 -7.58 -31.08 3.60
N TYR A 66 -8.66 -31.46 2.96
CA TYR A 66 -8.77 -31.58 1.52
C TYR A 66 -9.82 -30.61 1.00
N TYR A 67 -9.51 -29.94 -0.10
CA TYR A 67 -10.42 -29.07 -0.80
C TYR A 67 -10.29 -29.25 -2.30
N GLN A 68 -11.43 -29.42 -2.96
CA GLN A 68 -11.56 -29.35 -4.41
C GLN A 68 -12.81 -28.53 -4.74
N PRO A 69 -12.71 -27.52 -5.59
CA PRO A 69 -13.88 -26.75 -5.99
C PRO A 69 -14.85 -27.62 -6.79
N THR A 70 -16.14 -27.42 -6.54
CA THR A 70 -17.22 -28.06 -7.34
C THR A 70 -17.37 -27.44 -8.69
N ASP A 71 -17.14 -26.12 -8.81
CA ASP A 71 -17.06 -25.40 -10.07
C ASP A 71 -15.62 -25.42 -10.58
N LYS A 72 -15.41 -26.01 -11.76
CA LYS A 72 -14.09 -26.09 -12.40
C LYS A 72 -13.53 -24.71 -12.83
N ASN A 73 -14.40 -23.71 -12.97
CA ASN A 73 -14.01 -22.33 -13.29
C ASN A 73 -13.63 -21.53 -12.04
N ASP A 74 -13.93 -22.04 -10.84
CA ASP A 74 -13.51 -21.39 -9.60
C ASP A 74 -12.00 -21.61 -9.38
N THR A 75 -11.24 -20.54 -9.60
CA THR A 75 -9.78 -20.56 -9.42
C THR A 75 -9.34 -20.27 -8.00
N ARG A 76 -10.26 -19.83 -7.11
CA ARG A 76 -9.92 -19.52 -5.72
C ARG A 76 -9.61 -20.78 -4.93
N ARG A 77 -8.60 -20.68 -4.08
CA ARG A 77 -8.17 -21.78 -3.21
C ARG A 77 -8.13 -21.33 -1.76
N PRO A 78 -8.46 -22.22 -0.81
CA PRO A 78 -8.22 -21.96 0.61
C PRO A 78 -6.70 -21.83 0.83
N PHE A 79 -6.31 -20.94 1.74
CA PHE A 79 -4.93 -20.71 2.15
C PHE A 79 -4.02 -19.96 1.15
N GLU A 80 -4.54 -19.52 -0.01
CA GLU A 80 -3.81 -18.66 -0.95
C GLU A 80 -3.80 -17.18 -0.49
N ASN A 81 -3.54 -16.95 0.77
CA ASN A 81 -3.42 -15.61 1.33
C ASN A 81 -1.95 -15.20 1.42
N VAL A 82 -1.71 -13.90 1.44
CA VAL A 82 -0.35 -13.34 1.62
C VAL A 82 0.35 -13.93 2.84
N LEU A 83 -0.42 -14.22 3.87
CA LEU A 83 0.06 -14.78 5.12
C LEU A 83 -0.83 -15.93 5.55
N GLU A 84 -0.21 -17.04 5.84
CA GLU A 84 -0.89 -18.22 6.39
C GLU A 84 -1.66 -17.87 7.67
N GLY A 85 -2.91 -18.35 7.75
CA GLY A 85 -3.78 -18.14 8.89
C GLY A 85 -4.47 -16.78 8.97
N TYR A 86 -4.25 -15.87 8.02
CA TYR A 86 -4.95 -14.58 7.97
C TYR A 86 -6.08 -14.60 6.93
N PRO A 87 -7.27 -14.11 7.29
CA PRO A 87 -8.45 -14.16 6.41
C PRO A 87 -8.50 -12.98 5.42
N VAL A 88 -7.36 -12.54 4.91
CA VAL A 88 -7.27 -11.36 4.03
C VAL A 88 -6.51 -11.75 2.77
N ASP A 89 -7.16 -11.59 1.62
CA ASP A 89 -6.51 -11.80 0.35
C ASP A 89 -5.62 -10.62 -0.07
N PHE A 90 -4.90 -10.79 -1.19
CA PHE A 90 -3.96 -9.77 -1.69
C PHE A 90 -4.66 -8.46 -2.06
N GLU A 91 -5.84 -8.52 -2.67
CA GLU A 91 -6.53 -7.34 -3.16
C GLU A 91 -7.05 -6.49 -2.00
N LEU A 92 -7.70 -7.13 -1.02
CA LEU A 92 -8.20 -6.43 0.15
C LEU A 92 -7.04 -5.83 0.97
N MET A 93 -5.93 -6.57 1.13
CA MET A 93 -4.78 -6.04 1.85
C MET A 93 -4.11 -4.88 1.11
N ALA A 94 -3.94 -4.99 -0.21
CA ALA A 94 -3.42 -3.90 -1.04
C ALA A 94 -4.31 -2.65 -0.93
N ARG A 95 -5.62 -2.82 -0.96
CA ARG A 95 -6.57 -1.71 -0.78
C ARG A 95 -6.41 -1.01 0.56
N ILE A 96 -6.30 -1.79 1.65
CA ILE A 96 -6.10 -1.25 3.00
C ILE A 96 -4.79 -0.45 3.08
N LEU A 97 -3.70 -0.98 2.51
CA LEU A 97 -2.40 -0.31 2.51
C LEU A 97 -2.39 0.97 1.69
N VAL A 98 -3.02 0.95 0.50
CA VAL A 98 -3.16 2.12 -0.36
C VAL A 98 -3.98 3.21 0.33
N ASP A 99 -5.13 2.85 0.90
CA ASP A 99 -5.98 3.79 1.62
C ASP A 99 -5.23 4.42 2.80
N LYS A 100 -4.48 3.61 3.56
CA LYS A 100 -3.74 4.08 4.73
C LYS A 100 -2.52 4.92 4.39
N TYR A 101 -1.68 4.48 3.44
CA TYR A 101 -0.35 5.05 3.23
C TYR A 101 -0.26 5.96 1.99
N GLN A 102 -0.97 5.64 0.92
CA GLN A 102 -0.98 6.47 -0.28
C GLN A 102 -1.98 7.62 -0.16
N TYR A 103 -3.19 7.34 0.33
CA TYR A 103 -4.23 8.37 0.50
C TYR A 103 -4.23 9.00 1.90
N GLY A 104 -3.40 8.54 2.82
CA GLY A 104 -3.22 9.13 4.15
C GLY A 104 -4.45 9.04 5.04
N LEU A 105 -5.35 8.06 4.81
CA LEU A 105 -6.54 7.93 5.63
C LEU A 105 -6.18 7.49 7.05
N SER A 106 -6.91 8.02 8.04
CA SER A 106 -6.84 7.48 9.39
C SER A 106 -7.34 6.03 9.41
N LEU A 107 -6.90 5.25 10.38
CA LEU A 107 -7.28 3.84 10.44
C LEU A 107 -8.80 3.67 10.65
N GLU A 108 -9.42 4.58 11.37
CA GLU A 108 -10.87 4.62 11.56
C GLU A 108 -11.59 4.81 10.22
N ARG A 109 -11.11 5.74 9.38
CA ARG A 109 -11.69 5.95 8.05
C ARG A 109 -11.49 4.76 7.11
N VAL A 110 -10.36 4.07 7.22
CA VAL A 110 -10.15 2.81 6.48
C VAL A 110 -11.21 1.78 6.89
N VAL A 111 -11.43 1.62 8.20
CA VAL A 111 -12.45 0.70 8.73
C VAL A 111 -13.86 1.11 8.30
N ASP A 112 -14.19 2.40 8.34
CA ASP A 112 -15.48 2.90 7.87
C ASP A 112 -15.71 2.59 6.39
N ARG A 113 -14.71 2.77 5.53
CA ARG A 113 -14.79 2.39 4.11
C ARG A 113 -15.02 0.88 3.90
N LEU A 114 -14.40 0.05 4.73
CA LEU A 114 -14.65 -1.40 4.70
C LEU A 114 -16.08 -1.73 5.13
N LYS A 115 -16.59 -1.00 6.12
CA LYS A 115 -17.99 -1.12 6.57
C LYS A 115 -18.97 -0.71 5.47
N ASP A 116 -18.71 0.38 4.77
CA ASP A 116 -19.50 0.83 3.62
C ASP A 116 -19.45 -0.20 2.48
N ALA A 117 -18.33 -0.91 2.34
CA ALA A 117 -18.18 -2.03 1.41
C ALA A 117 -18.78 -3.36 1.92
N GLY A 118 -19.56 -3.34 3.00
CA GLY A 118 -20.28 -4.50 3.54
C GLY A 118 -19.53 -5.36 4.55
N ALA A 119 -18.32 -4.96 4.99
CA ALA A 119 -17.52 -5.74 5.93
C ALA A 119 -17.28 -4.98 7.25
N ARG A 120 -17.65 -5.61 8.36
CA ARG A 120 -17.46 -5.02 9.70
C ARG A 120 -16.22 -5.61 10.36
N PHE A 121 -15.17 -4.81 10.46
CA PHE A 121 -13.95 -5.13 11.18
C PHE A 121 -13.68 -4.09 12.27
N ASN A 122 -13.00 -4.53 13.34
CA ASN A 122 -12.51 -3.61 14.35
C ASN A 122 -11.19 -2.96 13.89
N THR A 123 -10.94 -1.72 14.30
CA THR A 123 -9.69 -1.00 14.04
C THR A 123 -8.46 -1.81 14.49
N SER A 124 -8.53 -2.46 15.66
CA SER A 124 -7.46 -3.32 16.16
C SER A 124 -7.17 -4.52 15.27
N THR A 125 -8.20 -5.13 14.66
CA THR A 125 -8.06 -6.23 13.71
C THR A 125 -7.34 -5.79 12.45
N VAL A 126 -7.79 -4.68 11.84
CA VAL A 126 -7.16 -4.13 10.63
C VAL A 126 -5.72 -3.69 10.91
N LEU A 127 -5.46 -3.09 12.08
CA LEU A 127 -4.11 -2.74 12.50
C LEU A 127 -3.19 -3.97 12.65
N ALA A 128 -3.72 -5.08 13.21
CA ALA A 128 -2.96 -6.32 13.33
C ALA A 128 -2.60 -6.90 11.95
N TRP A 129 -3.52 -6.86 10.98
CA TRP A 129 -3.25 -7.25 9.60
C TRP A 129 -2.15 -6.39 8.96
N ILE A 130 -2.27 -5.07 9.07
CA ILE A 130 -1.26 -4.13 8.57
C ILE A 130 0.11 -4.46 9.17
N LYS A 131 0.21 -4.55 10.51
CA LYS A 131 1.49 -4.82 11.19
C LYS A 131 2.13 -6.13 10.72
N ARG A 132 1.34 -7.16 10.51
CA ARG A 132 1.85 -8.45 10.06
C ARG A 132 2.36 -8.39 8.62
N HIS A 133 1.60 -7.76 7.71
CA HIS A 133 2.00 -7.62 6.32
C HIS A 133 3.20 -6.69 6.16
N MET A 134 3.26 -5.59 6.92
CA MET A 134 4.43 -4.70 6.93
C MET A 134 5.69 -5.43 7.34
N LYS A 135 5.63 -6.39 8.25
CA LYS A 135 6.79 -7.21 8.63
C LYS A 135 7.35 -7.99 7.45
N GLU A 136 6.50 -8.49 6.55
CA GLU A 136 6.96 -9.15 5.31
C GLU A 136 7.48 -8.13 4.29
N LEU A 137 6.81 -6.99 4.13
CA LEU A 137 7.24 -5.92 3.22
C LEU A 137 8.58 -5.30 3.63
N CYS A 138 8.92 -5.30 4.92
CA CYS A 138 10.25 -4.85 5.39
C CYS A 138 11.42 -5.66 4.78
N LYS A 139 11.18 -6.85 4.27
CA LYS A 139 12.21 -7.62 3.54
C LYS A 139 12.63 -6.95 2.23
N LEU A 140 11.81 -6.03 1.71
CA LEU A 140 12.11 -5.23 0.53
C LEU A 140 12.94 -3.98 0.84
N GLU A 141 13.15 -3.67 2.11
CA GLU A 141 13.84 -2.45 2.54
C GLU A 141 15.25 -2.34 1.95
N GLU A 142 16.07 -3.39 2.09
CA GLU A 142 17.43 -3.37 1.60
C GLU A 142 17.53 -3.31 0.06
N PRO A 143 16.77 -4.08 -0.73
CA PRO A 143 16.70 -3.89 -2.17
C PRO A 143 16.33 -2.46 -2.60
N PHE A 144 15.35 -1.85 -1.94
CA PHE A 144 14.98 -0.46 -2.23
C PHE A 144 16.06 0.53 -1.84
N ARG A 145 16.74 0.33 -0.71
CA ARG A 145 17.87 1.15 -0.28
C ARG A 145 19.02 1.08 -1.31
N GLN A 146 19.33 -0.10 -1.82
CA GLN A 146 20.36 -0.27 -2.86
C GLN A 146 20.00 0.46 -4.17
N LEU A 147 18.73 0.39 -4.59
CA LEU A 147 18.25 1.15 -5.74
C LEU A 147 18.29 2.66 -5.51
N LEU A 148 17.94 3.11 -4.30
CA LEU A 148 18.01 4.53 -3.92
C LEU A 148 19.46 5.03 -3.98
N LEU A 149 20.41 4.26 -3.44
CA LEU A 149 21.83 4.59 -3.33
C LEU A 149 22.64 4.16 -4.56
N THR A 150 22.02 4.09 -5.74
CA THR A 150 22.74 3.76 -6.98
C THR A 150 23.95 4.69 -7.16
N PRO A 151 25.16 4.15 -7.39
CA PRO A 151 26.35 4.97 -7.57
C PRO A 151 26.20 6.01 -8.71
N GLY A 152 26.73 7.20 -8.49
CA GLY A 152 26.63 8.31 -9.44
C GLY A 152 25.31 9.09 -9.39
N SER A 153 24.33 8.66 -8.62
CA SER A 153 23.06 9.38 -8.47
C SER A 153 23.21 10.69 -7.73
N MET A 154 22.27 11.61 -7.99
CA MET A 154 22.04 12.79 -7.18
C MET A 154 20.85 12.55 -6.25
N LEU A 155 21.08 12.61 -4.95
CA LEU A 155 20.07 12.44 -3.93
C LEU A 155 19.66 13.78 -3.31
N PHE A 156 18.44 13.85 -2.83
CA PHE A 156 17.96 14.93 -1.96
C PHE A 156 17.69 14.34 -0.58
N SER A 157 18.15 14.99 0.46
CA SER A 157 17.93 14.56 1.83
C SER A 157 17.55 15.74 2.71
N ASP A 158 16.51 15.55 3.52
CA ASP A 158 16.01 16.52 4.48
C ASP A 158 15.35 15.77 5.66
N GLU A 159 15.22 16.43 6.82
CA GLU A 159 14.54 15.86 7.96
C GLU A 159 13.25 16.61 8.26
N THR A 160 12.23 15.85 8.56
CA THR A 160 10.98 16.36 9.15
C THR A 160 10.84 15.90 10.59
N THR A 161 9.99 16.56 11.34
CA THR A 161 9.75 16.24 12.75
C THR A 161 8.32 15.78 12.97
N GLU A 162 8.18 14.79 13.86
CA GLU A 162 6.89 14.23 14.22
C GLU A 162 6.77 14.13 15.75
N GLN A 163 5.57 14.35 16.29
CA GLN A 163 5.27 14.16 17.71
C GLN A 163 4.86 12.71 17.94
N VAL A 164 5.77 11.91 18.47
CA VAL A 164 5.56 10.49 18.69
C VAL A 164 5.24 10.22 20.16
N ARG A 165 4.17 9.46 20.40
CA ARG A 165 3.78 9.00 21.73
C ARG A 165 4.67 7.84 22.16
N VAL A 166 5.55 8.06 23.14
CA VAL A 166 6.47 7.06 23.67
C VAL A 166 6.18 6.77 25.13
N TYR A 167 6.38 5.53 25.55
CA TYR A 167 6.26 5.17 26.95
C TYR A 167 7.55 5.52 27.70
N ASN A 168 7.44 6.35 28.71
CA ASN A 168 8.55 6.69 29.59
C ASN A 168 8.58 5.71 30.77
N GLN A 169 9.53 4.78 30.75
CA GLN A 169 9.65 3.74 31.79
C GLN A 169 9.91 4.34 33.18
N GLN A 170 10.70 5.43 33.27
CA GLN A 170 11.01 6.07 34.55
C GLN A 170 9.80 6.74 35.21
N LYS A 171 8.90 7.29 34.36
CA LYS A 171 7.69 7.99 34.82
C LYS A 171 6.44 7.08 34.82
N GLY A 172 6.54 5.85 34.31
CA GLY A 172 5.43 4.92 34.22
C GLY A 172 4.26 5.42 33.34
N LYS A 173 4.50 6.36 32.43
CA LYS A 173 3.44 6.98 31.61
C LYS A 173 3.89 7.27 30.18
N TYR A 174 2.89 7.43 29.30
CA TYR A 174 3.14 7.91 27.95
C TYR A 174 3.38 9.41 27.93
N GLU A 175 4.33 9.86 27.13
CA GLU A 175 4.60 11.27 26.83
C GLU A 175 4.80 11.44 25.32
N TYR A 176 4.57 12.67 24.82
CA TYR A 176 4.86 13.01 23.44
C TYR A 176 6.29 13.56 23.36
N ARG A 177 7.07 13.02 22.40
CA ARG A 177 8.42 13.49 22.13
C ARG A 177 8.55 13.88 20.67
N LYS A 178 9.20 15.00 20.41
CA LYS A 178 9.61 15.39 19.07
C LYS A 178 10.66 14.41 18.59
N GLN A 179 10.38 13.76 17.48
CA GLN A 179 11.28 12.80 16.84
C GLN A 179 11.47 13.16 15.37
N TYR A 180 12.51 12.62 14.75
CA TYR A 180 12.91 12.96 13.38
C TYR A 180 12.70 11.78 12.45
N ILE A 181 12.27 12.11 11.24
CA ILE A 181 12.18 11.21 10.11
C ILE A 181 13.02 11.82 8.99
N TRP A 182 13.94 11.05 8.45
CA TRP A 182 14.77 11.46 7.33
C TRP A 182 14.05 11.11 6.04
N GLY A 183 13.85 12.08 5.16
CA GLY A 183 13.32 11.90 3.82
C GLY A 183 14.48 11.93 2.82
N ILE A 184 14.71 10.83 2.10
CA ILE A 184 15.74 10.72 1.08
C ILE A 184 15.08 10.41 -0.25
N LYS A 185 15.41 11.16 -1.29
CA LYS A 185 14.83 11.00 -2.63
C LYS A 185 15.90 10.83 -3.69
N ASN A 186 15.72 9.83 -4.55
CA ASN A 186 16.44 9.69 -5.80
C ASN A 186 15.48 10.03 -6.96
N PRO A 187 15.59 11.21 -7.57
CA PRO A 187 14.66 11.62 -8.63
C PRO A 187 14.81 10.78 -9.89
N ASP A 188 16.04 10.34 -10.24
CA ASP A 188 16.31 9.57 -11.45
C ASP A 188 15.64 8.19 -11.39
N ARG A 189 15.66 7.59 -10.21
CA ARG A 189 14.99 6.29 -9.94
C ARG A 189 13.54 6.43 -9.53
N LYS A 190 13.06 7.67 -9.30
CA LYS A 190 11.70 7.96 -8.79
C LYS A 190 11.39 7.26 -7.48
N ILE A 191 12.41 7.12 -6.61
CA ILE A 191 12.31 6.48 -5.31
C ILE A 191 12.38 7.54 -4.23
N ALA A 192 11.47 7.47 -3.25
CA ALA A 192 11.55 8.17 -1.99
C ALA A 192 11.64 7.15 -0.86
N TYR A 193 12.50 7.41 0.10
CA TYR A 193 12.74 6.58 1.26
C TYR A 193 12.61 7.41 2.52
N TYR A 194 11.93 6.85 3.52
CA TYR A 194 11.76 7.51 4.82
C TYR A 194 12.42 6.65 5.90
N LEU A 195 13.50 7.17 6.47
CA LEU A 195 14.24 6.51 7.54
C LEU A 195 13.79 7.05 8.90
N TYR A 196 13.37 6.15 9.78
CA TYR A 196 13.10 6.41 11.18
C TYR A 196 14.09 5.62 12.05
N ASP A 197 15.13 6.31 12.54
CA ASP A 197 16.14 5.73 13.43
C ASP A 197 15.81 6.07 14.90
N ASN A 198 14.74 5.45 15.42
CA ASN A 198 14.22 5.70 16.77
C ASN A 198 14.06 7.20 17.10
N GLY A 199 13.74 8.00 16.08
CA GLY A 199 13.59 9.44 16.20
C GLY A 199 14.90 10.21 16.31
N SER A 200 16.02 9.55 16.10
CA SER A 200 17.35 10.16 16.16
C SER A 200 17.62 11.06 14.96
N ARG A 201 18.30 12.18 15.22
CA ARG A 201 18.91 13.08 14.23
C ARG A 201 20.45 12.97 14.29
N SER A 202 20.97 11.80 14.63
CA SER A 202 22.40 11.63 14.89
C SER A 202 23.21 11.42 13.61
N MET A 203 24.46 11.86 13.65
CA MET A 203 25.46 11.60 12.63
C MET A 203 25.62 10.10 12.33
N LYS A 204 25.58 9.24 13.36
CA LYS A 204 25.72 7.78 13.22
C LYS A 204 24.61 7.18 12.34
N GLY A 205 23.38 7.66 12.47
CA GLY A 205 22.27 7.22 11.63
C GLY A 205 22.51 7.52 10.15
N ALA A 206 22.90 8.78 9.86
CA ALA A 206 23.23 9.21 8.51
C ALA A 206 24.43 8.43 7.93
N GLN A 207 25.53 8.29 8.68
CA GLN A 207 26.69 7.51 8.25
C GLN A 207 26.34 6.07 7.90
N LYS A 208 25.55 5.39 8.75
CA LYS A 208 25.11 4.03 8.52
C LYS A 208 24.25 3.92 7.26
N PHE A 209 23.34 4.88 7.07
CA PHE A 209 22.43 4.86 5.93
C PHE A 209 23.16 5.06 4.59
N PHE A 210 24.07 6.06 4.53
CA PHE A 210 24.81 6.39 3.32
C PHE A 210 26.10 5.57 3.14
N ALA A 211 26.35 4.60 4.00
CA ALA A 211 27.55 3.78 3.92
C ALA A 211 27.71 3.12 2.54
N GLY A 212 28.84 3.36 1.90
CA GLY A 212 29.16 2.84 0.57
C GLY A 212 28.54 3.61 -0.61
N PHE A 213 27.75 4.65 -0.37
CA PHE A 213 27.21 5.51 -1.42
C PHE A 213 28.35 6.32 -2.07
N ARG A 214 28.29 6.46 -3.39
CA ARG A 214 29.20 7.29 -4.20
C ARG A 214 28.35 8.12 -5.14
N GLY A 215 28.36 9.46 -4.97
CA GLY A 215 27.51 10.34 -5.75
C GLY A 215 27.38 11.70 -5.11
N SER A 216 26.25 12.34 -5.31
CA SER A 216 25.97 13.66 -4.74
C SER A 216 24.72 13.67 -3.89
N VAL A 217 24.73 14.53 -2.86
CA VAL A 217 23.58 14.74 -1.97
C VAL A 217 23.31 16.22 -1.82
N THR A 218 22.09 16.64 -2.13
CA THR A 218 21.59 17.98 -1.87
C THR A 218 20.88 18.02 -0.54
N THR A 219 21.33 18.87 0.38
CA THR A 219 20.82 18.96 1.75
C THR A 219 20.69 20.42 2.20
N ASP A 220 20.04 20.64 3.33
CA ASP A 220 20.10 21.90 4.04
C ASP A 220 21.50 22.16 4.65
N GLY A 221 21.64 23.25 5.40
CA GLY A 221 22.88 23.63 6.08
C GLY A 221 23.21 22.85 7.36
N TYR A 222 22.46 21.77 7.69
CA TYR A 222 22.64 21.04 8.92
C TYR A 222 24.03 20.37 9.04
N ASN A 223 24.64 20.52 10.21
CA ASN A 223 26.03 20.12 10.42
C ASN A 223 26.32 18.63 10.20
N VAL A 224 25.33 17.76 10.39
CA VAL A 224 25.46 16.31 10.15
C VAL A 224 25.87 16.02 8.72
N TYR A 225 25.35 16.75 7.76
CA TYR A 225 25.70 16.57 6.34
C TYR A 225 27.09 17.10 5.98
N LYS A 226 27.64 18.05 6.75
CA LYS A 226 29.00 18.55 6.54
C LYS A 226 30.09 17.51 6.76
N MET A 227 29.75 16.41 7.46
CA MET A 227 30.67 15.29 7.61
C MET A 227 31.00 14.60 6.28
N PHE A 228 30.05 14.55 5.32
CA PHE A 228 30.32 13.97 4.00
C PHE A 228 31.43 14.69 3.24
N GLU A 229 31.59 15.99 3.49
CA GLU A 229 32.68 16.78 2.91
C GLU A 229 34.03 16.50 3.56
N ARG A 230 34.03 16.06 4.83
CA ARG A 230 35.24 15.93 5.65
C ARG A 230 35.75 14.49 5.74
N GLU A 231 34.84 13.54 5.80
CA GLU A 231 35.18 12.15 6.15
C GLU A 231 35.07 11.18 4.96
N ASP A 232 34.29 11.54 3.94
CA ASP A 232 34.07 10.69 2.77
C ASP A 232 34.09 11.49 1.47
N SER A 233 35.24 11.49 0.80
CA SER A 233 35.45 12.15 -0.50
C SER A 233 34.62 11.51 -1.63
N SER A 234 33.93 10.40 -1.39
CA SER A 234 33.08 9.72 -2.37
C SER A 234 31.70 10.39 -2.52
N ILE A 235 31.32 11.25 -1.57
CA ILE A 235 30.04 11.98 -1.56
C ILE A 235 30.27 13.46 -1.74
N THR A 236 29.75 14.04 -2.83
CA THR A 236 29.74 15.49 -3.04
C THR A 236 28.45 16.07 -2.48
N ARG A 237 28.57 17.01 -1.53
CA ARG A 237 27.40 17.70 -0.96
C ARG A 237 27.10 19.00 -1.69
N TYR A 238 25.82 19.23 -2.01
CA TYR A 238 25.30 20.50 -2.50
C TYR A 238 24.34 21.14 -1.48
N GLY A 239 24.37 22.45 -1.39
CA GLY A 239 23.40 23.21 -0.58
C GLY A 239 22.04 23.29 -1.28
N CYS A 240 20.98 23.04 -0.55
CA CYS A 240 19.62 23.19 -1.07
C CYS A 240 19.25 24.67 -1.19
N MET A 241 18.95 25.13 -2.39
CA MET A 241 18.59 26.53 -2.66
C MET A 241 17.29 26.96 -1.98
N ALA A 242 16.38 26.04 -1.67
CA ALA A 242 15.16 26.35 -0.92
C ALA A 242 15.43 26.79 0.52
N HIS A 243 16.60 26.44 1.08
CA HIS A 243 17.02 26.77 2.44
C HIS A 243 18.04 27.92 2.50
N VAL A 244 18.39 28.51 1.37
CA VAL A 244 19.25 29.72 1.31
C VAL A 244 18.37 30.92 1.67
N ARG A 245 18.58 31.45 2.87
CA ARG A 245 18.02 32.72 3.32
C ARG A 245 19.11 33.63 3.82
#